data_507a69c417d319dcbc320c022ba5d4a0
#
_entry.id   507a69c417d319dcbc320c022ba5d4a0
#
_cell.length_a   1.000
_cell.length_b   1.000
_cell.length_c   1.000
_cell.angle_alpha   90.00
_cell.angle_beta   90.00
_cell.angle_gamma   90.00
#
_symmetry.space_group_name_H-M   'P 1'
#
loop_
_entity.id
_entity.type
_entity.pdbx_description
1 polymer ?
#
loop_
_entity_poly.entity_id
_entity_poly.type
_entity_poly.pdbx_seq_one_letter_code
_entity_poly.pdbx_strand_id
1 'polypeptide(L)'
;MRAPSGPRDGAALLPTGTLSAVTEQTLVLIKPDGVQRHLVGEILGRIERKGLTLAALELKDVSVELAKQHYAEHDGKPFFDSLLEFITSGPVVAAIVEGPRAIAAFRQIAGGTDPVEKAVPGTIRGDLALVTQDNLVHGSDSPESAAREIALWFPGEASAG
;
A
#
# COMPACT_ATOMS: atom_id res chain seq x y z
N MET A 1 -12.22 54.08 -41.12
CA MET A 1 -12.89 52.78 -41.22
C MET A 1 -12.48 51.92 -40.00
N ARG A 2 -13.33 51.82 -39.01
CA ARG A 2 -13.12 50.99 -37.82
C ARG A 2 -13.76 49.65 -38.07
N ALA A 3 -12.96 48.56 -37.94
CA ALA A 3 -13.49 47.21 -37.93
C ALA A 3 -14.12 46.92 -36.55
N PRO A 4 -15.25 46.23 -36.46
CA PRO A 4 -15.86 45.88 -35.20
C PRO A 4 -15.11 44.71 -34.58
N SER A 5 -14.72 44.92 -33.33
CA SER A 5 -14.22 43.86 -32.46
C SER A 5 -15.39 42.93 -32.09
N GLY A 6 -15.37 41.71 -32.61
CA GLY A 6 -16.28 40.68 -32.18
C GLY A 6 -16.01 40.22 -30.76
N PRO A 7 -17.01 39.71 -30.06
CA PRO A 7 -16.83 39.24 -28.69
C PRO A 7 -15.91 38.02 -28.66
N ARG A 8 -14.91 38.08 -27.80
CA ARG A 8 -14.12 36.89 -27.47
C ARG A 8 -15.02 35.99 -26.62
N ASP A 9 -15.49 34.95 -27.25
CA ASP A 9 -16.16 33.90 -26.52
C ASP A 9 -15.18 33.38 -25.48
N GLY A 10 -15.43 33.72 -24.23
CA GLY A 10 -14.77 33.11 -23.11
C GLY A 10 -15.06 31.63 -23.16
N ALA A 11 -14.02 30.83 -23.34
CA ALA A 11 -14.13 29.41 -23.18
C ALA A 11 -14.72 29.17 -21.78
N ALA A 12 -15.97 28.76 -21.73
CA ALA A 12 -16.55 28.28 -20.51
C ALA A 12 -15.73 27.06 -20.07
N LEU A 13 -14.97 27.24 -19.02
CA LEU A 13 -14.41 26.09 -18.29
C LEU A 13 -15.60 25.24 -17.87
N LEU A 14 -15.77 24.14 -18.58
CA LEU A 14 -16.67 23.11 -18.11
C LEU A 14 -16.24 22.79 -16.66
N PRO A 15 -17.19 22.79 -15.71
CA PRO A 15 -16.86 22.24 -14.42
C PRO A 15 -16.39 20.84 -14.70
N THR A 16 -15.11 20.57 -14.39
CA THR A 16 -14.64 19.22 -14.29
C THR A 16 -15.48 18.59 -13.19
N GLY A 17 -16.60 17.98 -13.60
CA GLY A 17 -17.32 17.10 -12.72
C GLY A 17 -16.30 16.10 -12.27
N THR A 18 -15.82 16.25 -11.04
CA THR A 18 -15.07 15.21 -10.37
C THR A 18 -15.99 14.01 -10.36
N LEU A 19 -15.79 13.13 -11.35
CA LEU A 19 -16.11 11.74 -11.12
C LEU A 19 -15.37 11.41 -9.84
N SER A 20 -16.10 11.36 -8.72
CA SER A 20 -15.53 10.88 -7.49
C SER A 20 -15.06 9.47 -7.80
N ALA A 21 -13.78 9.32 -8.13
CA ALA A 21 -13.16 8.04 -8.25
C ALA A 21 -13.45 7.31 -6.95
N VAL A 22 -14.03 6.10 -7.05
CA VAL A 22 -14.29 5.28 -5.88
C VAL A 22 -12.96 5.11 -5.15
N THR A 23 -12.84 5.71 -3.98
CA THR A 23 -11.65 5.62 -3.16
C THR A 23 -11.61 4.24 -2.54
N GLU A 24 -10.57 3.50 -2.87
CA GLU A 24 -10.30 2.19 -2.33
C GLU A 24 -9.19 2.28 -1.29
N GLN A 25 -9.26 1.47 -0.24
CA GLN A 25 -8.22 1.38 0.78
C GLN A 25 -7.54 0.03 0.74
N THR A 26 -6.26 0.01 1.05
CA THR A 26 -5.47 -1.21 1.20
C THR A 26 -4.59 -1.11 2.44
N LEU A 27 -4.33 -2.24 3.08
CA LEU A 27 -3.33 -2.30 4.13
C LEU A 27 -1.96 -2.49 3.50
N VAL A 28 -1.02 -1.63 3.87
CA VAL A 28 0.39 -1.76 3.51
C VAL A 28 1.19 -1.95 4.78
N LEU A 29 2.08 -2.93 4.77
CA LEU A 29 3.08 -3.10 5.81
C LEU A 29 4.47 -2.92 5.21
N ILE A 30 5.32 -2.19 5.90
CA ILE A 30 6.75 -2.24 5.69
C ILE A 30 7.26 -3.20 6.76
N LYS A 31 7.75 -4.36 6.32
CA LYS A 31 8.11 -5.46 7.20
C LYS A 31 9.41 -5.15 7.96
N PRO A 32 9.78 -5.95 8.97
CA PRO A 32 10.95 -5.64 9.78
C PRO A 32 12.25 -5.45 9.00
N ASP A 33 12.44 -6.18 7.91
CA ASP A 33 13.61 -6.02 7.03
C ASP A 33 13.67 -4.63 6.38
N GLY A 34 12.54 -4.09 5.94
CA GLY A 34 12.47 -2.74 5.38
C GLY A 34 12.75 -1.67 6.41
N VAL A 35 12.25 -1.83 7.63
CA VAL A 35 12.49 -0.89 8.73
C VAL A 35 13.97 -0.93 9.15
N GLN A 36 14.52 -2.13 9.33
CA GLN A 36 15.92 -2.33 9.74
C GLN A 36 16.92 -1.78 8.72
N ARG A 37 16.59 -1.85 7.43
CA ARG A 37 17.42 -1.34 6.34
C ARG A 37 17.22 0.15 6.08
N HIS A 38 16.44 0.84 6.90
CA HIS A 38 16.15 2.28 6.76
C HIS A 38 15.51 2.65 5.41
N LEU A 39 14.60 1.79 4.94
CA LEU A 39 13.91 1.99 3.66
C LEU A 39 12.50 2.57 3.80
N VAL A 40 12.08 2.90 5.03
CA VAL A 40 10.73 3.43 5.28
C VAL A 40 10.45 4.67 4.43
N GLY A 41 11.34 5.65 4.46
CA GLY A 41 11.18 6.89 3.70
C GLY A 41 11.14 6.66 2.19
N GLU A 42 11.99 5.77 1.67
CA GLU A 42 11.99 5.41 0.25
C GLU A 42 10.66 4.76 -0.18
N ILE A 43 10.17 3.83 0.62
CA ILE A 43 8.94 3.10 0.32
C ILE A 43 7.73 4.03 0.39
N LEU A 44 7.61 4.83 1.46
CA LEU A 44 6.53 5.81 1.60
C LEU A 44 6.57 6.85 0.48
N GLY A 45 7.76 7.28 0.10
CA GLY A 45 7.96 8.21 -1.01
C GLY A 45 7.44 7.64 -2.34
N ARG A 46 7.67 6.36 -2.60
CA ARG A 46 7.15 5.70 -3.80
C ARG A 46 5.63 5.63 -3.82
N ILE A 47 5.01 5.38 -2.67
CA ILE A 47 3.55 5.38 -2.53
C ILE A 47 2.99 6.77 -2.86
N GLU A 48 3.57 7.82 -2.28
CA GLU A 48 3.11 9.18 -2.49
C GLU A 48 3.35 9.66 -3.93
N ARG A 49 4.49 9.34 -4.52
CA ARG A 49 4.77 9.70 -5.92
C ARG A 49 3.85 9.01 -6.91
N LYS A 50 3.35 7.81 -6.56
CA LYS A 50 2.35 7.13 -7.38
C LYS A 50 1.02 7.88 -7.41
N GLY A 51 0.77 8.74 -6.42
CA GLY A 51 -0.48 9.48 -6.29
C GLY A 51 -1.44 8.90 -5.24
N LEU A 52 -0.97 7.93 -4.46
CA LEU A 52 -1.75 7.35 -3.38
C LEU A 52 -1.59 8.18 -2.11
N THR A 53 -2.60 8.16 -1.25
CA THR A 53 -2.63 8.92 -0.01
C THR A 53 -2.42 8.01 1.20
N LEU A 54 -1.61 8.47 2.15
CA LEU A 54 -1.46 7.80 3.44
C LEU A 54 -2.60 8.27 4.36
N ALA A 55 -3.59 7.42 4.57
CA ALA A 55 -4.74 7.74 5.42
C ALA A 55 -4.47 7.45 6.89
N ALA A 56 -3.60 6.49 7.20
CA ALA A 56 -3.13 6.18 8.54
C ALA A 56 -1.71 5.64 8.46
N LEU A 57 -0.92 5.88 9.49
CA LEU A 57 0.49 5.49 9.52
C LEU A 57 0.92 5.26 10.97
N GLU A 58 1.49 4.10 11.24
CA GLU A 58 1.91 3.71 12.58
C GLU A 58 3.17 2.86 12.53
N LEU A 59 4.16 3.20 13.35
CA LEU A 59 5.29 2.32 13.65
C LEU A 59 4.94 1.51 14.88
N LYS A 60 4.95 0.19 14.78
CA LYS A 60 4.51 -0.65 15.89
C LYS A 60 5.26 -1.97 15.97
N ASP A 61 5.34 -2.50 17.18
CA ASP A 61 5.74 -3.88 17.42
C ASP A 61 4.52 -4.78 17.24
N VAL A 62 4.71 -5.88 16.55
CA VAL A 62 3.62 -6.81 16.22
C VAL A 62 3.55 -7.87 17.30
N SER A 63 2.37 -8.02 17.93
CA SER A 63 2.13 -9.12 18.87
C SER A 63 2.00 -10.45 18.13
N VAL A 64 2.29 -11.54 18.82
CA VAL A 64 2.11 -12.89 18.25
C VAL A 64 0.65 -13.12 17.87
N GLU A 65 -0.28 -12.62 18.68
CA GLU A 65 -1.72 -12.73 18.41
C GLU A 65 -2.12 -12.02 17.14
N LEU A 66 -1.65 -10.79 16.92
CA LEU A 66 -1.91 -10.06 15.69
C LEU A 66 -1.30 -10.76 14.48
N ALA A 67 -0.07 -11.25 14.62
CA ALA A 67 0.60 -11.99 13.55
C ALA A 67 -0.17 -13.25 13.16
N LYS A 68 -0.67 -14.01 14.14
CA LYS A 68 -1.49 -15.21 13.89
C LYS A 68 -2.78 -14.87 13.17
N GLN A 69 -3.44 -13.79 13.56
CA GLN A 69 -4.67 -13.34 12.91
C GLN A 69 -4.39 -12.88 11.47
N HIS A 70 -3.31 -12.15 11.27
CA HIS A 70 -2.93 -11.68 9.94
C HIS A 70 -2.64 -12.84 8.98
N TYR A 71 -1.93 -13.86 9.45
CA TYR A 71 -1.58 -15.03 8.66
C TYR A 71 -2.51 -16.24 8.88
N ALA A 72 -3.73 -16.02 9.34
CA ALA A 72 -4.64 -17.10 9.73
C ALA A 72 -4.87 -18.15 8.63
N GLU A 73 -4.91 -17.73 7.37
CA GLU A 73 -5.08 -18.63 6.21
C GLU A 73 -3.88 -19.57 6.00
N HIS A 74 -2.73 -19.26 6.61
CA HIS A 74 -1.52 -20.09 6.53
C HIS A 74 -1.33 -21.00 7.73
N ASP A 75 -2.22 -20.95 8.71
CA ASP A 75 -2.16 -21.80 9.91
C ASP A 75 -2.14 -23.27 9.50
N GLY A 76 -1.22 -24.03 10.10
CA GLY A 76 -0.99 -25.43 9.78
C GLY A 76 -0.05 -25.70 8.61
N LYS A 77 0.39 -24.66 7.88
CA LYS A 77 1.36 -24.82 6.80
C LYS A 77 2.79 -24.82 7.36
N PRO A 78 3.74 -25.54 6.70
CA PRO A 78 5.11 -25.67 7.23
C PRO A 78 5.85 -24.35 7.46
N PHE A 79 5.54 -23.31 6.69
CA PHE A 79 6.18 -21.99 6.78
C PHE A 79 5.50 -21.02 7.76
N PHE A 80 4.40 -21.43 8.42
CA PHE A 80 3.63 -20.54 9.29
C PHE A 80 4.48 -19.99 10.45
N ASP A 81 5.21 -20.87 11.15
CA ASP A 81 6.03 -20.45 12.28
C ASP A 81 7.14 -19.48 11.88
N SER A 82 7.76 -19.68 10.71
CA SER A 82 8.79 -18.77 10.22
C SER A 82 8.23 -17.40 9.82
N LEU A 83 7.00 -17.35 9.30
CA LEU A 83 6.31 -16.08 9.05
C LEU A 83 6.06 -15.32 10.35
N LEU A 84 5.58 -16.00 11.39
CA LEU A 84 5.34 -15.39 12.70
C LEU A 84 6.63 -14.86 13.31
N GLU A 85 7.69 -15.66 13.29
CA GLU A 85 9.00 -15.27 13.80
C GLU A 85 9.54 -14.03 13.08
N PHE A 86 9.43 -14.01 11.76
CA PHE A 86 9.92 -12.92 10.95
C PHE A 86 9.15 -11.62 11.21
N ILE A 87 7.81 -11.64 11.17
CA ILE A 87 7.01 -10.41 11.33
C ILE A 87 7.09 -9.84 12.75
N THR A 88 7.41 -10.66 13.74
CA THR A 88 7.57 -10.24 15.14
C THR A 88 9.04 -9.95 15.52
N SER A 89 9.97 -10.06 14.58
CA SER A 89 11.40 -9.90 14.85
C SER A 89 11.85 -8.46 15.09
N GLY A 90 11.02 -7.49 14.79
CA GLY A 90 11.29 -6.08 14.99
C GLY A 90 10.10 -5.22 14.60
N PRO A 91 10.21 -3.88 14.74
CA PRO A 91 9.09 -3.00 14.40
C PRO A 91 8.73 -3.07 12.93
N VAL A 92 7.45 -2.88 12.65
CA VAL A 92 6.92 -2.71 11.30
C VAL A 92 6.27 -1.32 11.17
N VAL A 93 6.18 -0.82 9.95
CA VAL A 93 5.31 0.31 9.65
C VAL A 93 4.03 -0.24 9.04
N ALA A 94 2.90 0.09 9.67
CA ALA A 94 1.57 -0.23 9.13
C ALA A 94 0.93 1.05 8.59
N ALA A 95 0.30 0.96 7.43
CA ALA A 95 -0.35 2.10 6.81
C ALA A 95 -1.66 1.70 6.16
N ILE A 96 -2.65 2.59 6.24
CA ILE A 96 -3.81 2.54 5.35
C ILE A 96 -3.49 3.46 4.18
N VAL A 97 -3.46 2.89 3.00
CA VAL A 97 -3.17 3.61 1.76
C VAL A 97 -4.47 3.68 0.95
N GLU A 98 -4.82 4.86 0.46
CA GLU A 98 -6.06 5.04 -0.27
C GLU A 98 -5.88 5.77 -1.59
N GLY A 99 -6.78 5.52 -2.48
CA GLY A 99 -6.85 6.16 -3.78
C GLY A 99 -7.64 5.29 -4.77
N PRO A 100 -7.83 5.78 -6.00
CA PRO A 100 -8.44 4.96 -7.04
C PRO A 100 -7.61 3.70 -7.28
N ARG A 101 -8.25 2.53 -7.22
CA ARG A 101 -7.60 1.24 -7.44
C ARG A 101 -6.36 1.01 -6.56
N ALA A 102 -6.43 1.44 -5.29
CA ALA A 102 -5.28 1.43 -4.38
C ALA A 102 -4.65 0.05 -4.23
N ILE A 103 -5.45 -1.02 -4.18
CA ILE A 103 -4.95 -2.39 -4.05
C ILE A 103 -4.05 -2.75 -5.23
N ALA A 104 -4.56 -2.60 -6.45
CA ALA A 104 -3.79 -2.91 -7.67
C ALA A 104 -2.61 -1.96 -7.83
N ALA A 105 -2.80 -0.67 -7.56
CA ALA A 105 -1.74 0.33 -7.69
C ALA A 105 -0.57 0.05 -6.75
N PHE A 106 -0.85 -0.25 -5.48
CA PHE A 106 0.23 -0.59 -4.56
C PHE A 106 0.94 -1.88 -4.96
N ARG A 107 0.20 -2.91 -5.35
CA ARG A 107 0.80 -4.16 -5.81
C ARG A 107 1.67 -3.97 -7.04
N GLN A 108 1.30 -3.06 -7.93
CA GLN A 108 2.13 -2.69 -9.09
C GLN A 108 3.46 -2.09 -8.67
N ILE A 109 3.46 -1.12 -7.75
CA ILE A 109 4.70 -0.49 -7.30
C ILE A 109 5.53 -1.38 -6.38
N ALA A 110 4.88 -2.31 -5.68
CA ALA A 110 5.59 -3.30 -4.86
C ALA A 110 6.37 -4.32 -5.72
N GLY A 111 5.81 -4.72 -6.83
CA GLY A 111 6.36 -5.77 -7.69
C GLY A 111 5.94 -7.17 -7.24
N GLY A 112 6.27 -8.16 -8.04
CA GLY A 112 5.96 -9.56 -7.76
C GLY A 112 6.61 -10.07 -6.47
N THR A 113 6.04 -11.12 -5.90
CA THR A 113 6.46 -11.65 -4.59
C THR A 113 7.91 -12.12 -4.56
N ASP A 114 8.38 -12.77 -5.63
CA ASP A 114 9.78 -13.11 -5.77
C ASP A 114 10.52 -11.90 -6.33
N PRO A 115 11.50 -11.33 -5.58
CA PRO A 115 12.17 -10.09 -5.98
C PRO A 115 12.96 -10.16 -7.27
N VAL A 116 13.45 -11.34 -7.63
CA VAL A 116 14.33 -11.51 -8.81
C VAL A 116 13.56 -12.07 -10.00
N GLU A 117 12.74 -13.08 -9.79
CA GLU A 117 12.04 -13.76 -10.89
C GLU A 117 10.73 -13.06 -11.29
N LYS A 118 10.03 -12.41 -10.34
CA LYS A 118 8.69 -11.83 -10.57
C LYS A 118 8.65 -10.31 -10.50
N ALA A 119 9.49 -9.68 -9.69
CA ALA A 119 9.52 -8.23 -9.56
C ALA A 119 10.44 -7.64 -10.64
N VAL A 120 9.87 -6.75 -11.45
CA VAL A 120 10.68 -6.05 -12.47
C VAL A 120 11.40 -4.86 -11.85
N PRO A 121 12.56 -4.44 -12.44
CA PRO A 121 13.22 -3.21 -12.01
C PRO A 121 12.26 -2.00 -12.07
N GLY A 122 12.42 -1.08 -11.13
CA GLY A 122 11.50 0.05 -10.95
C GLY A 122 10.47 -0.19 -9.86
N THR A 123 10.24 -1.43 -9.47
CA THR A 123 9.37 -1.77 -8.33
C THR A 123 10.17 -1.80 -7.03
N ILE A 124 9.47 -1.72 -5.90
CA ILE A 124 10.12 -1.77 -4.58
C ILE A 124 10.96 -3.05 -4.45
N ARG A 125 10.34 -4.20 -4.70
CA ARG A 125 11.02 -5.49 -4.59
C ARG A 125 12.09 -5.68 -5.65
N GLY A 126 11.80 -5.24 -6.89
CA GLY A 126 12.77 -5.36 -7.98
C GLY A 126 14.03 -4.54 -7.78
N ASP A 127 13.91 -3.36 -7.17
CA ASP A 127 15.04 -2.48 -6.92
C ASP A 127 15.79 -2.80 -5.62
N LEU A 128 15.08 -3.25 -4.59
CA LEU A 128 15.59 -3.21 -3.22
C LEU A 128 15.66 -4.56 -2.52
N ALA A 129 15.07 -5.62 -3.06
CA ALA A 129 15.04 -6.94 -2.44
C ALA A 129 15.70 -8.00 -3.31
N LEU A 130 16.12 -9.11 -2.69
CA LEU A 130 16.76 -10.23 -3.36
C LEU A 130 16.10 -11.58 -3.07
N VAL A 131 15.54 -11.76 -1.87
CA VAL A 131 14.95 -13.03 -1.45
C VAL A 131 13.49 -12.86 -1.09
N THR A 132 12.70 -13.89 -1.35
CA THR A 132 11.23 -13.84 -1.20
C THR A 132 10.80 -13.59 0.24
N GLN A 133 11.47 -14.17 1.24
CA GLN A 133 11.11 -13.95 2.64
C GLN A 133 11.38 -12.52 3.07
N ASP A 134 12.49 -11.92 2.62
CA ASP A 134 12.89 -10.56 2.94
C ASP A 134 12.51 -9.62 1.77
N ASN A 135 11.23 -9.58 1.44
CA ASN A 135 10.75 -8.82 0.28
C ASN A 135 10.09 -7.49 0.64
N LEU A 136 10.39 -6.97 1.81
CA LEU A 136 10.21 -5.59 2.29
C LEU A 136 8.78 -5.20 2.64
N VAL A 137 7.79 -5.54 1.83
CA VAL A 137 6.44 -4.99 1.98
C VAL A 137 5.37 -6.06 1.85
N HIS A 138 4.20 -5.73 2.38
CA HIS A 138 2.94 -6.45 2.19
C HIS A 138 1.90 -5.45 1.68
N GLY A 139 1.04 -5.88 0.79
CA GLY A 139 -0.17 -5.17 0.38
C GLY A 139 -1.33 -6.15 0.29
N SER A 140 -2.52 -5.69 0.66
CA SER A 140 -3.72 -6.52 0.54
C SER A 140 -3.91 -6.96 -0.91
N ASP A 141 -4.47 -8.15 -1.12
CA ASP A 141 -4.61 -8.74 -2.46
C ASP A 141 -6.03 -8.62 -3.04
N SER A 142 -7.00 -8.22 -2.22
CA SER A 142 -8.40 -8.08 -2.63
C SER A 142 -9.12 -7.10 -1.72
N PRO A 143 -10.30 -6.57 -2.13
CA PRO A 143 -11.11 -5.74 -1.26
C PRO A 143 -11.50 -6.43 0.06
N GLU A 144 -11.79 -7.72 0.02
CA GLU A 144 -12.15 -8.51 1.20
C GLU A 144 -10.96 -8.64 2.15
N SER A 145 -9.78 -8.94 1.62
CA SER A 145 -8.54 -9.00 2.41
C SER A 145 -8.21 -7.65 3.00
N ALA A 146 -8.35 -6.57 2.23
CA ALA A 146 -8.09 -5.22 2.71
C ALA A 146 -8.99 -4.85 3.89
N ALA A 147 -10.30 -5.11 3.78
CA ALA A 147 -11.24 -4.83 4.87
C ALA A 147 -10.88 -5.60 6.14
N ARG A 148 -10.59 -6.89 6.01
CA ARG A 148 -10.19 -7.75 7.12
C ARG A 148 -8.88 -7.27 7.77
N GLU A 149 -7.89 -7.00 6.96
CA GLU A 149 -6.57 -6.60 7.45
C GLU A 149 -6.59 -5.22 8.09
N ILE A 150 -7.30 -4.26 7.51
CA ILE A 150 -7.46 -2.93 8.10
C ILE A 150 -8.14 -3.02 9.47
N ALA A 151 -9.18 -3.85 9.60
CA ALA A 151 -9.87 -4.05 10.87
C ALA A 151 -8.94 -4.65 11.94
N LEU A 152 -8.02 -5.52 11.55
CA LEU A 152 -7.03 -6.11 12.47
C LEU A 152 -5.97 -5.12 12.91
N TRP A 153 -5.42 -4.35 11.97
CA TRP A 153 -4.28 -3.47 12.23
C TRP A 153 -4.68 -2.09 12.72
N PHE A 154 -5.85 -1.61 12.32
CA PHE A 154 -6.38 -0.29 12.69
C PHE A 154 -7.85 -0.41 13.13
N PRO A 155 -8.12 -1.04 14.29
CA PRO A 155 -9.50 -1.31 14.69
C PRO A 155 -10.37 -0.06 14.86
N GLY A 156 -9.76 1.10 15.14
CA GLY A 156 -10.47 2.37 15.25
C GLY A 156 -10.83 3.00 13.91
N GLU A 157 -10.21 2.58 12.82
CA GLU A 157 -10.40 3.14 11.49
C GLU A 157 -11.35 2.30 10.61
N ALA A 158 -11.71 1.10 11.05
CA ALA A 158 -12.45 0.14 10.25
C ALA A 158 -13.91 0.47 10.03
N SER A 159 -14.46 1.50 10.68
CA SER A 159 -15.88 1.82 10.66
C SER A 159 -16.25 2.98 9.75
N ALA A 160 -15.33 3.55 9.00
CA ALA A 160 -15.61 4.58 8.00
C ALA A 160 -16.00 3.92 6.69
N GLY A 161 -17.14 3.28 6.67
CA GLY A 161 -17.73 2.68 5.48
C GLY A 161 -18.79 3.58 4.88
#